data_0a2e36a685ccfd47f269eb9a9e3a5571
#
_entry.id   0a2e36a685ccfd47f269eb9a9e3a5571
#
_cell.length_a   1.000
_cell.length_b   1.000
_cell.length_c   1.000
_cell.angle_alpha   90.00
_cell.angle_beta   90.00
_cell.angle_gamma   90.00
#
_symmetry.space_group_name_H-M   'P 1'
#
loop_
_entity.id
_entity.type
_entity.pdbx_description
1 polymer ?
#
loop_
_entity_poly.entity_id
_entity_poly.type
_entity_poly.pdbx_seq_one_letter_code
_entity_poly.pdbx_strand_id
1 'polypeptide(L)'
;MNAHTSSPRVPTIAVIDDDESVRQATGNLLKSLGLCVIVFASAEDFLESPRFDDVSCIISDIQMPGMNGLELQQHLALAGPERPLIFITAFLDERFRKQAMEAGAIGFFNKPFEAQRLIECIARALDTAGIS
;
A
#
# COMPACT_ATOMS: atom_id res chain seq x y z
N MET A 1 29.41 15.47 6.73
CA MET A 1 28.55 15.36 6.34
C MET A 1 27.94 14.31 6.32
N ASN A 2 27.37 14.15 6.08
CA ASN A 2 26.50 13.24 6.20
C ASN A 2 26.26 12.49 4.98
N ALA A 3 26.72 11.32 4.92
CA ALA A 3 26.58 10.52 3.74
C ALA A 3 25.14 10.24 3.38
N HIS A 4 24.28 10.29 4.34
CA HIS A 4 22.91 9.99 4.02
C HIS A 4 22.27 11.06 3.20
N THR A 5 22.82 12.23 3.12
CA THR A 5 22.25 13.26 2.28
C THR A 5 22.39 12.94 0.80
N SER A 6 23.33 12.11 0.45
CA SER A 6 23.52 11.74 -0.95
C SER A 6 23.03 10.35 -1.28
N SER A 7 22.61 9.57 -0.28
CA SER A 7 22.12 8.23 -0.53
C SER A 7 20.64 8.24 -0.85
N PRO A 8 20.21 7.57 -1.91
CA PRO A 8 18.77 7.44 -2.17
C PRO A 8 18.13 6.69 -1.03
N ARG A 9 16.99 7.16 -0.57
CA ARG A 9 16.24 6.44 0.44
C ARG A 9 15.54 5.27 -0.22
N VAL A 10 15.59 4.13 0.45
CA VAL A 10 14.82 2.98 0.01
C VAL A 10 13.37 3.24 0.40
N PRO A 11 12.43 3.18 -0.56
CA PRO A 11 11.02 3.40 -0.24
C PRO A 11 10.49 2.34 0.72
N THR A 12 9.59 2.75 1.58
CA THR A 12 8.92 1.86 2.52
C THR A 12 7.48 1.67 2.10
N ILE A 13 7.08 0.41 1.94
CA ILE A 13 5.73 0.05 1.53
C ILE A 13 4.99 -0.54 2.72
N ALA A 14 3.79 -0.04 3.01
CA ALA A 14 2.93 -0.65 4.02
C ALA A 14 2.04 -1.67 3.33
N VAL A 15 1.96 -2.88 3.88
CA VAL A 15 1.07 -3.92 3.38
C VAL A 15 0.06 -4.22 4.48
N ILE A 16 -1.22 -3.97 4.20
CA ILE A 16 -2.29 -4.12 5.16
C ILE A 16 -3.25 -5.19 4.66
N ASP A 17 -3.31 -6.30 5.36
CA ASP A 17 -4.17 -7.43 4.98
C ASP A 17 -4.39 -8.29 6.22
N ASP A 18 -5.64 -8.64 6.50
CA ASP A 18 -5.94 -9.47 7.66
C ASP A 18 -5.60 -10.94 7.43
N ASP A 19 -5.37 -11.35 6.18
CA ASP A 19 -4.95 -12.70 5.86
C ASP A 19 -3.43 -12.78 5.95
N GLU A 20 -2.94 -13.54 6.93
CA GLU A 20 -1.50 -13.64 7.18
C GLU A 20 -0.73 -14.19 5.99
N SER A 21 -1.30 -15.19 5.31
CA SER A 21 -0.61 -15.80 4.16
C SER A 21 -0.42 -14.79 3.03
N VAL A 22 -1.46 -14.02 2.72
CA VAL A 22 -1.40 -13.01 1.67
C VAL A 22 -0.45 -11.89 2.09
N ARG A 23 -0.55 -11.47 3.35
CA ARG A 23 0.30 -10.40 3.88
C ARG A 23 1.77 -10.77 3.76
N GLN A 24 2.13 -12.00 4.13
CA GLN A 24 3.51 -12.45 4.05
C GLN A 24 3.97 -12.65 2.63
N ALA A 25 3.14 -13.23 1.77
CA ALA A 25 3.51 -13.43 0.38
C ALA A 25 3.77 -12.09 -0.33
N THR A 26 2.88 -11.13 -0.12
CA THR A 26 3.04 -9.81 -0.71
C THR A 26 4.30 -9.13 -0.15
N GLY A 27 4.50 -9.21 1.16
CA GLY A 27 5.68 -8.62 1.79
C GLY A 27 6.97 -9.21 1.27
N ASN A 28 7.02 -10.54 1.12
CA ASN A 28 8.21 -11.21 0.63
C ASN A 28 8.52 -10.83 -0.82
N LEU A 29 7.48 -10.72 -1.64
CA LEU A 29 7.66 -10.27 -3.02
C LEU A 29 8.32 -8.89 -3.06
N LEU A 30 7.82 -7.96 -2.27
CA LEU A 30 8.34 -6.60 -2.26
C LEU A 30 9.76 -6.56 -1.72
N LYS A 31 10.06 -7.34 -0.69
CA LYS A 31 11.42 -7.41 -0.16
C LYS A 31 12.39 -7.95 -1.20
N SER A 32 11.94 -8.88 -2.03
CA SER A 32 12.79 -9.44 -3.07
C SER A 32 13.16 -8.40 -4.12
N LEU A 33 12.42 -7.30 -4.18
CA LEU A 33 12.71 -6.19 -5.09
C LEU A 33 13.59 -5.13 -4.45
N GLY A 34 14.05 -5.37 -3.23
CA GLY A 34 14.91 -4.43 -2.52
C GLY A 34 14.17 -3.33 -1.79
N LEU A 35 12.85 -3.46 -1.63
CA LEU A 35 12.05 -2.45 -0.95
C LEU A 35 11.96 -2.76 0.55
N CYS A 36 11.78 -1.73 1.36
CA CYS A 36 11.47 -1.90 2.77
C CYS A 36 9.98 -2.12 2.90
N VAL A 37 9.58 -3.08 3.74
CA VAL A 37 8.17 -3.43 3.88
C VAL A 37 7.81 -3.46 5.36
N ILE A 38 6.66 -2.87 5.70
CA ILE A 38 6.08 -3.00 7.02
C ILE A 38 4.70 -3.58 6.81
N VAL A 39 4.38 -4.66 7.54
CA VAL A 39 3.11 -5.34 7.38
C VAL A 39 2.20 -5.05 8.56
N PHE A 40 0.91 -4.97 8.30
CA PHE A 40 -0.11 -4.70 9.32
C PHE A 40 -1.28 -5.64 9.10
N ALA A 41 -1.86 -6.13 10.19
CA ALA A 41 -3.01 -7.01 10.12
C ALA A 41 -4.34 -6.23 10.01
N SER A 42 -4.31 -4.93 10.25
CA SER A 42 -5.52 -4.11 10.19
C SER A 42 -5.17 -2.67 9.80
N ALA A 43 -6.18 -1.94 9.33
CA ALA A 43 -6.03 -0.53 9.04
C ALA A 43 -5.73 0.27 10.30
N GLU A 44 -6.37 -0.12 11.40
CA GLU A 44 -6.17 0.54 12.68
C GLU A 44 -4.71 0.43 13.14
N ASP A 45 -4.12 -0.75 12.99
CA ASP A 45 -2.71 -0.95 13.36
C ASP A 45 -1.80 -0.04 12.54
N PHE A 46 -2.11 0.11 11.25
CA PHE A 46 -1.33 0.99 10.39
C PHE A 46 -1.44 2.45 10.86
N LEU A 47 -2.66 2.90 11.13
CA LEU A 47 -2.88 4.31 11.51
C LEU A 47 -2.24 4.66 12.84
N GLU A 48 -2.09 3.67 13.72
CA GLU A 48 -1.50 3.87 15.04
C GLU A 48 0.01 3.63 15.06
N SER A 49 0.58 3.21 13.95
CA SER A 49 1.99 2.86 13.90
C SER A 49 2.88 4.10 14.04
N PRO A 50 3.96 4.01 14.81
CA PRO A 50 4.94 5.10 14.84
C PRO A 50 5.66 5.29 13.51
N ARG A 51 5.56 4.30 12.61
CA ARG A 51 6.16 4.37 11.28
C ARG A 51 5.19 4.90 10.22
N PHE A 52 4.00 5.36 10.64
CA PHE A 52 2.96 5.83 9.72
C PHE A 52 3.49 6.85 8.70
N ASP A 53 4.27 7.82 9.18
CA ASP A 53 4.79 8.88 8.31
C ASP A 53 5.97 8.45 7.43
N ASP A 54 6.55 7.29 7.71
CA ASP A 54 7.70 6.80 6.93
C ASP A 54 7.28 6.09 5.65
N VAL A 55 6.00 5.80 5.49
CA VAL A 55 5.51 4.98 4.39
C VAL A 55 5.38 5.80 3.11
N SER A 56 5.91 5.25 2.01
CA SER A 56 5.89 5.90 0.71
C SER A 56 4.72 5.45 -0.16
N CYS A 57 4.22 4.24 0.06
CA CYS A 57 3.14 3.67 -0.73
C CYS A 57 2.40 2.67 0.14
N ILE A 58 1.10 2.55 -0.06
CA ILE A 58 0.25 1.68 0.76
C ILE A 58 -0.43 0.66 -0.14
N ILE A 59 -0.35 -0.62 0.24
CA ILE A 59 -1.08 -1.70 -0.40
C ILE A 59 -2.04 -2.26 0.63
N SER A 60 -3.33 -2.25 0.35
CA SER A 60 -4.33 -2.66 1.33
C SER A 60 -5.40 -3.55 0.71
N ASP A 61 -5.88 -4.50 1.50
CA ASP A 61 -7.11 -5.21 1.16
C ASP A 61 -8.29 -4.25 1.36
N ILE A 62 -9.39 -4.54 0.71
CA ILE A 62 -10.64 -3.80 0.89
C ILE A 62 -11.40 -4.37 2.09
N GLN A 63 -11.58 -5.71 2.12
CA GLN A 63 -12.41 -6.31 3.15
C GLN A 63 -11.59 -6.80 4.33
N MET A 64 -11.73 -6.10 5.43
CA MET A 64 -11.03 -6.42 6.67
C MET A 64 -11.98 -6.17 7.84
N PRO A 65 -11.86 -6.92 8.93
CA PRO A 65 -12.64 -6.62 10.14
C PRO A 65 -12.31 -5.21 10.65
N GLY A 66 -13.30 -4.54 11.20
CA GLY A 66 -13.12 -3.16 11.65
C GLY A 66 -13.13 -2.21 10.47
N MET A 67 -12.13 -1.35 10.39
CA MET A 67 -12.04 -0.40 9.28
C MET A 67 -11.67 -1.13 7.99
N ASN A 68 -12.49 -0.98 6.95
CA ASN A 68 -12.17 -1.58 5.65
C ASN A 68 -11.26 -0.66 4.84
N GLY A 69 -10.81 -1.16 3.68
CA GLY A 69 -9.85 -0.39 2.86
C GLY A 69 -10.40 0.91 2.33
N LEU A 70 -11.70 0.96 2.00
CA LEU A 70 -12.31 2.19 1.50
C LEU A 70 -12.44 3.23 2.60
N GLU A 71 -12.74 2.79 3.82
CA GLU A 71 -12.77 3.68 4.97
C GLU A 71 -11.39 4.21 5.30
N LEU A 72 -10.38 3.34 5.18
CA LEU A 72 -9.00 3.75 5.35
C LEU A 72 -8.63 4.84 4.33
N GLN A 73 -9.02 4.64 3.08
CA GLN A 73 -8.75 5.62 2.03
C GLN A 73 -9.33 6.98 2.37
N GLN A 74 -10.58 7.01 2.86
CA GLN A 74 -11.23 8.24 3.26
C GLN A 74 -10.51 8.89 4.43
N HIS A 75 -10.09 8.08 5.39
CA HIS A 75 -9.36 8.59 6.55
C HIS A 75 -8.04 9.22 6.13
N LEU A 76 -7.32 8.58 5.22
CA LEU A 76 -6.02 9.07 4.75
C LEU A 76 -6.16 10.36 3.94
N ALA A 77 -7.28 10.54 3.25
CA ALA A 77 -7.52 11.77 2.51
C ALA A 77 -7.66 12.98 3.43
N LEU A 78 -8.04 12.74 4.69
CA LEU A 78 -8.25 13.81 5.65
C LEU A 78 -7.06 14.00 6.59
N ALA A 79 -6.14 13.05 6.62
CA ALA A 79 -5.06 13.07 7.61
C ALA A 79 -3.75 12.66 6.99
N GLY A 80 -2.76 13.49 7.15
CA GLY A 80 -1.40 13.16 6.75
C GLY A 80 -1.08 13.47 5.30
N PRO A 81 0.12 13.12 4.87
CA PRO A 81 0.56 13.38 3.51
C PRO A 81 -0.14 12.46 2.52
N GLU A 82 -0.32 12.96 1.31
CA GLU A 82 -0.89 12.16 0.23
C GLU A 82 0.13 11.11 -0.20
N ARG A 83 -0.31 9.86 -0.26
CA ARG A 83 0.55 8.75 -0.65
C ARG A 83 -0.20 7.83 -1.59
N PRO A 84 0.50 7.24 -2.58
CA PRO A 84 -0.15 6.27 -3.47
C PRO A 84 -0.75 5.11 -2.70
N LEU A 85 -1.97 4.73 -3.09
CA LEU A 85 -2.70 3.65 -2.45
C LEU A 85 -3.13 2.66 -3.53
N ILE A 86 -2.79 1.39 -3.31
CA ILE A 86 -3.12 0.28 -4.19
C ILE A 86 -3.99 -0.69 -3.42
N PHE A 87 -5.09 -1.12 -4.00
CA PHE A 87 -5.94 -2.13 -3.37
C PHE A 87 -5.73 -3.50 -4.00
N ILE A 88 -5.74 -4.53 -3.16
CA ILE A 88 -5.73 -5.92 -3.58
C ILE A 88 -6.85 -6.60 -2.80
N THR A 89 -7.80 -7.22 -3.48
CA THR A 89 -8.93 -7.83 -2.81
C THR A 89 -9.32 -9.16 -3.44
N ALA A 90 -9.79 -10.10 -2.61
CA ALA A 90 -10.35 -11.35 -3.10
C ALA A 90 -11.79 -11.16 -3.57
N PHE A 91 -12.43 -10.05 -3.17
CA PHE A 91 -13.82 -9.81 -3.46
C PHE A 91 -13.93 -8.74 -4.54
N LEU A 92 -14.22 -9.18 -5.76
CA LEU A 92 -14.35 -8.25 -6.88
C LEU A 92 -15.77 -7.69 -6.91
N ASP A 93 -15.87 -6.40 -6.59
CA ASP A 93 -17.13 -5.66 -6.70
C ASP A 93 -16.80 -4.39 -7.46
N GLU A 94 -17.41 -4.23 -8.61
CA GLU A 94 -17.12 -3.10 -9.48
C GLU A 94 -17.47 -1.76 -8.83
N ARG A 95 -18.43 -1.75 -7.90
CA ARG A 95 -18.76 -0.53 -7.15
C ARG A 95 -17.61 -0.11 -6.26
N PHE A 96 -16.94 -1.07 -5.63
CA PHE A 96 -15.78 -0.79 -4.78
C PHE A 96 -14.63 -0.29 -5.62
N ARG A 97 -14.39 -0.94 -6.77
CA ARG A 97 -13.35 -0.54 -7.67
C ARG A 97 -13.55 0.90 -8.14
N LYS A 98 -14.77 1.20 -8.58
CA LYS A 98 -15.10 2.53 -9.06
C LYS A 98 -14.91 3.57 -7.97
N GLN A 99 -15.41 3.28 -6.77
CA GLN A 99 -15.27 4.20 -5.64
C GLN A 99 -13.80 4.44 -5.30
N ALA A 100 -13.01 3.36 -5.25
CA ALA A 100 -11.59 3.46 -4.90
C ALA A 100 -10.84 4.28 -5.93
N MET A 101 -11.07 4.02 -7.22
CA MET A 101 -10.34 4.72 -8.27
C MET A 101 -10.76 6.17 -8.36
N GLU A 102 -12.04 6.48 -8.17
CA GLU A 102 -12.52 7.86 -8.17
C GLU A 102 -11.96 8.65 -6.98
N ALA A 103 -11.68 7.96 -5.88
CA ALA A 103 -11.10 8.60 -4.71
C ALA A 103 -9.58 8.68 -4.78
N GLY A 104 -8.97 8.26 -5.88
CA GLY A 104 -7.56 8.47 -6.11
C GLY A 104 -6.65 7.26 -5.99
N ALA A 105 -7.19 6.04 -5.79
CA ALA A 105 -6.35 4.85 -5.79
C ALA A 105 -5.67 4.70 -7.14
N ILE A 106 -4.42 4.26 -7.13
CA ILE A 106 -3.66 4.15 -8.36
C ILE A 106 -3.70 2.74 -8.95
N GLY A 107 -4.20 1.77 -8.20
CA GLY A 107 -4.36 0.42 -8.69
C GLY A 107 -5.40 -0.33 -7.89
N PHE A 108 -6.01 -1.33 -8.53
CA PHE A 108 -7.01 -2.17 -7.92
C PHE A 108 -6.88 -3.57 -8.53
N PHE A 109 -6.42 -4.53 -7.73
CA PHE A 109 -6.12 -5.87 -8.22
C PHE A 109 -6.96 -6.92 -7.51
N ASN A 110 -7.32 -7.94 -8.26
CA ASN A 110 -8.06 -9.07 -7.74
C ASN A 110 -7.10 -10.16 -7.30
N LYS A 111 -7.36 -10.80 -6.16
CA LYS A 111 -6.58 -11.97 -5.75
C LYS A 111 -7.11 -13.21 -6.47
N PRO A 112 -6.25 -14.09 -6.95
CA PRO A 112 -4.80 -13.95 -7.02
C PRO A 112 -4.42 -12.95 -8.12
N PHE A 113 -3.35 -12.19 -7.89
CA PHE A 113 -2.91 -11.18 -8.83
C PHE A 113 -1.60 -11.60 -9.50
N GLU A 114 -1.34 -11.01 -10.66
CA GLU A 114 -0.08 -11.23 -11.33
C GLU A 114 0.97 -10.34 -10.69
N ALA A 115 2.06 -10.97 -10.22
CA ALA A 115 3.12 -10.23 -9.54
C ALA A 115 3.67 -9.10 -10.41
N GLN A 116 3.85 -9.36 -11.71
CA GLN A 116 4.42 -8.36 -12.61
C GLN A 116 3.55 -7.11 -12.70
N ARG A 117 2.23 -7.28 -12.71
CA ARG A 117 1.31 -6.13 -12.76
C ARG A 117 1.39 -5.28 -11.50
N LEU A 118 1.50 -5.93 -10.34
CA LEU A 118 1.64 -5.22 -9.09
C LEU A 118 2.96 -4.47 -9.06
N ILE A 119 4.04 -5.12 -9.48
CA ILE A 119 5.36 -4.51 -9.53
C ILE A 119 5.35 -3.26 -10.40
N GLU A 120 4.72 -3.33 -11.57
CA GLU A 120 4.64 -2.19 -12.49
C GLU A 120 3.85 -1.05 -11.86
N CYS A 121 2.77 -1.38 -11.17
CA CYS A 121 1.96 -0.37 -10.50
C CYS A 121 2.74 0.33 -9.38
N ILE A 122 3.49 -0.44 -8.61
CA ILE A 122 4.32 0.12 -7.54
C ILE A 122 5.40 1.02 -8.12
N ALA A 123 6.03 0.60 -9.22
CA ALA A 123 7.05 1.41 -9.86
C ALA A 123 6.49 2.76 -10.30
N ARG A 124 5.30 2.76 -10.90
CA ARG A 124 4.64 4.01 -11.28
C ARG A 124 4.29 4.86 -10.06
N ALA A 125 3.85 4.22 -8.99
CA ALA A 125 3.49 4.91 -7.77
C ALA A 125 4.68 5.64 -7.18
N LEU A 126 5.80 4.97 -7.08
CA LEU A 126 7.00 5.55 -6.49
C LEU A 126 7.58 6.65 -7.37
N ASP A 127 7.49 6.47 -8.69
CA ASP A 127 7.94 7.48 -9.63
C ASP A 127 7.09 8.75 -9.53
N THR A 128 5.77 8.57 -9.50
CA THR A 128 4.83 9.68 -9.36
C THR A 128 5.04 10.43 -8.06
N ALA A 129 5.42 9.71 -7.00
CA ALA A 129 5.68 10.33 -5.70
C ALA A 129 7.06 10.98 -5.62
N GLY A 130 7.84 10.94 -6.72
CA GLY A 130 9.17 11.53 -6.72
C GLY A 130 10.22 10.68 -6.05
N ILE A 131 9.93 9.40 -5.84
CA ILE A 131 10.85 8.47 -5.22
C ILE A 131 11.28 7.47 -6.28
N SER A 132 12.50 7.47 -6.65
CA SER A 132 12.98 6.58 -7.70
C SER A 132 14.31 5.94 -7.34
#